data_90bb033073a7d8cce79d164effd87e2e
#
_entry.id   90bb033073a7d8cce79d164effd87e2e
#
_cell.length_a   1.000
_cell.length_b   1.000
_cell.length_c   1.000
_cell.angle_alpha   90.00
_cell.angle_beta   90.00
_cell.angle_gamma   90.00
#
_symmetry.space_group_name_H-M   'P 1'
#
loop_
_entity.id
_entity.type
_entity.pdbx_description
1 polymer ?
#
loop_
_entity_poly.entity_id
_entity_poly.type
_entity_poly.pdbx_seq_one_letter_code
_entity_poly.pdbx_strand_id
1 'polypeptide(L)'
;MTGNGTVTLYPMLGKARELADAGRFEEAAQAAMAHLRRYRDDPAGMALLGEIAMHLGALMQAEHFIRRALAADPAERAMRGQLASVLSQQERLDEAARLYADLRREHDESILAGMHANVLERLGRSEEARALIEPLAKETSDRPHYWISYGHNLRAAGRVDDAVAAYRKAIELDEECGEAWWGLASIKRRVFADADLDAMRRAIAIAIDVRNSAPLHFALARALHDRGDHAAAFEHYAEGNRQRAEDIGYDASELTGEIAEIEKLADAPFLASLDQPPVGDATPIFIVSLPRSGSTLLEQMLGSHPAIEPVGELPYAPAILRSVMELATRRGRVTVPQLIAGLQPEQAAAMGADYLARAALHRRTDAPFFIDKLPHNWSNILFLRRILPQAKFLDIRRPAMDCCFSNFTQSFSRAHAASFRLEDIGQCYVDYVRLMAHLDRVAPGMVHHIDYAALVDDPEPQLRATLAHLGLDWDAAILEFHKLDRVVRTPSSEQVRRPLNRDGMEVWRPYAEWLGPLRDVLGPLAD
;
A
#
# COMPACT_ATOMS: atom_id res chain seq x y z
N MET A 1 -33.01 -16.86 12.25
CA MET A 1 -32.84 -18.14 12.94
C MET A 1 -33.14 -19.26 11.95
N THR A 2 -32.16 -19.82 11.33
CA THR A 2 -32.13 -21.19 10.75
C THR A 2 -30.65 -21.55 10.65
N GLY A 3 -30.14 -22.14 11.72
CA GLY A 3 -28.82 -22.75 11.73
C GLY A 3 -28.88 -24.02 10.89
N ASN A 4 -28.28 -24.01 9.71
CA ASN A 4 -27.86 -25.23 9.04
C ASN A 4 -26.66 -25.81 9.80
N GLY A 5 -26.96 -26.62 10.79
CA GLY A 5 -25.99 -27.48 11.45
C GLY A 5 -25.51 -28.53 10.45
N THR A 6 -24.43 -28.25 9.76
CA THR A 6 -23.63 -29.26 9.08
C THR A 6 -23.10 -30.18 10.18
N VAL A 7 -23.69 -31.36 10.30
CA VAL A 7 -23.18 -32.42 11.18
C VAL A 7 -21.76 -32.70 10.74
N THR A 8 -20.79 -32.23 11.50
CA THR A 8 -19.37 -32.42 11.20
C THR A 8 -19.08 -33.90 11.38
N LEU A 9 -18.96 -34.66 10.28
CA LEU A 9 -18.66 -36.10 10.26
C LEU A 9 -17.35 -36.45 10.99
N TYR A 10 -16.52 -35.42 11.26
CA TYR A 10 -15.19 -35.58 11.86
C TYR A 10 -15.00 -34.63 13.06
N PRO A 11 -14.94 -35.16 14.30
CA PRO A 11 -14.79 -34.34 15.52
C PRO A 11 -13.56 -33.41 15.52
N MET A 12 -12.45 -33.85 14.90
CA MET A 12 -11.24 -33.04 14.81
C MET A 12 -11.39 -31.82 13.88
N LEU A 13 -12.14 -31.98 12.81
CA LEU A 13 -12.42 -30.86 11.89
C LEU A 13 -13.39 -29.86 12.54
N GLY A 14 -14.39 -30.35 13.29
CA GLY A 14 -15.28 -29.51 14.09
C GLY A 14 -14.51 -28.66 15.12
N LYS A 15 -13.60 -29.28 15.86
CA LYS A 15 -12.72 -28.57 16.80
C LYS A 15 -11.84 -27.54 16.10
N ALA A 16 -11.30 -27.85 14.92
CA ALA A 16 -10.49 -26.91 14.15
C ALA A 16 -11.33 -25.69 13.72
N ARG A 17 -12.57 -25.89 13.30
CA ARG A 17 -13.52 -24.80 12.96
C ARG A 17 -13.81 -23.93 14.17
N GLU A 18 -14.16 -24.51 15.32
CA GLU A 18 -14.43 -23.78 16.58
C GLU A 18 -13.23 -22.92 17.00
N LEU A 19 -12.02 -23.45 16.87
CA LEU A 19 -10.79 -22.70 17.17
C LEU A 19 -10.56 -21.55 16.20
N ALA A 20 -10.81 -21.76 14.90
CA ALA A 20 -10.69 -20.72 13.87
C ALA A 20 -11.72 -19.60 14.10
N ASP A 21 -12.98 -19.96 14.40
CA ASP A 21 -14.06 -19.01 14.72
C ASP A 21 -13.76 -18.21 16.01
N ALA A 22 -12.98 -18.79 16.94
CA ALA A 22 -12.48 -18.11 18.14
C ALA A 22 -11.21 -17.29 17.90
N GLY A 23 -10.69 -17.19 16.65
CA GLY A 23 -9.47 -16.46 16.32
C GLY A 23 -8.15 -17.15 16.74
N ARG A 24 -8.23 -18.42 17.19
CA ARG A 24 -7.07 -19.22 17.65
C ARG A 24 -6.45 -19.98 16.46
N PHE A 25 -5.93 -19.24 15.48
CA PHE A 25 -5.56 -19.78 14.17
C PHE A 25 -4.43 -20.80 14.20
N GLU A 26 -3.40 -20.65 15.04
CA GLU A 26 -2.31 -21.62 15.16
C GLU A 26 -2.80 -22.97 15.69
N GLU A 27 -3.67 -22.95 16.69
CA GLU A 27 -4.26 -24.17 17.26
C GLU A 27 -5.27 -24.81 16.29
N ALA A 28 -6.02 -23.99 15.58
CA ALA A 28 -6.91 -24.44 14.51
C ALA A 28 -6.13 -25.15 13.40
N ALA A 29 -4.99 -24.59 12.98
CA ALA A 29 -4.11 -25.20 11.99
C ALA A 29 -3.58 -26.56 12.46
N GLN A 30 -3.15 -26.67 13.72
CA GLN A 30 -2.68 -27.95 14.29
C GLN A 30 -3.78 -29.01 14.28
N ALA A 31 -5.00 -28.65 14.69
CA ALA A 31 -6.15 -29.56 14.69
C ALA A 31 -6.54 -29.99 13.27
N ALA A 32 -6.60 -29.07 12.30
CA ALA A 32 -6.89 -29.35 10.91
C ALA A 32 -5.80 -30.23 10.24
N MET A 33 -4.52 -29.96 10.53
CA MET A 33 -3.42 -30.83 10.07
C MET A 33 -3.49 -32.24 10.69
N ALA A 34 -3.86 -32.36 11.96
CA ALA A 34 -4.04 -33.68 12.59
C ALA A 34 -5.19 -34.46 11.94
N HIS A 35 -6.28 -33.76 11.52
CA HIS A 35 -7.34 -34.36 10.73
C HIS A 35 -6.83 -34.87 9.38
N LEU A 36 -6.09 -34.06 8.63
CA LEU A 36 -5.57 -34.42 7.31
C LEU A 36 -4.47 -35.50 7.34
N ARG A 37 -3.79 -35.71 8.47
CA ARG A 37 -2.91 -36.90 8.62
C ARG A 37 -3.69 -38.20 8.53
N ARG A 38 -4.95 -38.22 8.96
CA ARG A 38 -5.82 -39.39 8.92
C ARG A 38 -6.66 -39.44 7.64
N TYR A 39 -7.09 -38.29 7.13
CA TYR A 39 -7.97 -38.13 5.96
C TYR A 39 -7.28 -37.20 4.95
N ARG A 40 -6.26 -37.73 4.25
CA ARG A 40 -5.29 -36.96 3.46
C ARG A 40 -5.89 -36.12 2.34
N ASP A 41 -7.02 -36.55 1.80
CA ASP A 41 -7.66 -35.94 0.63
C ASP A 41 -9.05 -35.37 0.97
N ASP A 42 -9.32 -35.09 2.25
CA ASP A 42 -10.57 -34.46 2.67
C ASP A 42 -10.63 -32.99 2.21
N PRO A 43 -11.52 -32.63 1.26
CA PRO A 43 -11.58 -31.27 0.72
C PRO A 43 -11.96 -30.23 1.77
N ALA A 44 -12.82 -30.59 2.75
CA ALA A 44 -13.26 -29.69 3.79
C ALA A 44 -12.12 -29.33 4.75
N GLY A 45 -11.27 -30.33 5.09
CA GLY A 45 -10.08 -30.09 5.89
C GLY A 45 -9.04 -29.23 5.17
N MET A 46 -8.86 -29.43 3.86
CA MET A 46 -7.98 -28.58 3.05
C MET A 46 -8.51 -27.15 2.91
N ALA A 47 -9.81 -26.97 2.66
CA ALA A 47 -10.44 -25.66 2.59
C ALA A 47 -10.28 -24.87 3.89
N LEU A 48 -10.51 -25.54 5.03
CA LEU A 48 -10.32 -24.92 6.35
C LEU A 48 -8.86 -24.53 6.59
N LEU A 49 -7.88 -25.36 6.22
CA LEU A 49 -6.47 -24.99 6.30
C LEU A 49 -6.12 -23.82 5.37
N GLY A 50 -6.71 -23.75 4.19
CA GLY A 50 -6.57 -22.61 3.28
C GLY A 50 -7.06 -21.32 3.92
N GLU A 51 -8.24 -21.33 4.54
CA GLU A 51 -8.81 -20.20 5.27
C GLU A 51 -7.93 -19.77 6.44
N ILE A 52 -7.50 -20.71 7.28
CA ILE A 52 -6.61 -20.44 8.41
C ILE A 52 -5.27 -19.84 7.92
N ALA A 53 -4.69 -20.39 6.87
CA ALA A 53 -3.44 -19.91 6.29
C ALA A 53 -3.57 -18.46 5.77
N MET A 54 -4.74 -18.08 5.21
CA MET A 54 -5.03 -16.69 4.83
C MET A 54 -4.98 -15.75 6.05
N HIS A 55 -5.62 -16.13 7.15
CA HIS A 55 -5.62 -15.34 8.38
C HIS A 55 -4.21 -15.21 8.99
N LEU A 56 -3.38 -16.23 8.87
CA LEU A 56 -1.98 -16.22 9.30
C LEU A 56 -1.04 -15.50 8.31
N GLY A 57 -1.54 -15.00 7.17
CA GLY A 57 -0.73 -14.37 6.13
C GLY A 57 0.12 -15.33 5.30
N ALA A 58 -0.03 -16.65 5.48
CA ALA A 58 0.69 -17.69 4.74
C ALA A 58 0.01 -17.97 3.38
N LEU A 59 0.09 -16.98 2.48
CA LEU A 59 -0.72 -16.94 1.25
C LEU A 59 -0.36 -18.02 0.23
N MET A 60 0.90 -18.43 0.15
CA MET A 60 1.34 -19.53 -0.71
C MET A 60 0.80 -20.89 -0.22
N GLN A 61 0.72 -21.06 1.10
CA GLN A 61 0.11 -22.25 1.70
C GLN A 61 -1.41 -22.24 1.51
N ALA A 62 -2.05 -21.09 1.70
CA ALA A 62 -3.48 -20.92 1.48
C ALA A 62 -3.85 -21.34 0.06
N GLU A 63 -3.16 -20.81 -0.96
CA GLU A 63 -3.38 -21.19 -2.35
C GLU A 63 -3.20 -22.68 -2.57
N HIS A 64 -2.12 -23.26 -2.04
CA HIS A 64 -1.84 -24.70 -2.18
C HIS A 64 -3.00 -25.55 -1.66
N PHE A 65 -3.49 -25.28 -0.45
CA PHE A 65 -4.56 -26.07 0.14
C PHE A 65 -5.91 -25.87 -0.60
N ILE A 66 -6.23 -24.62 -0.96
CA ILE A 66 -7.48 -24.33 -1.68
C ILE A 66 -7.48 -25.00 -3.07
N ARG A 67 -6.37 -24.94 -3.83
CA ARG A 67 -6.28 -25.62 -5.13
C ARG A 67 -6.40 -27.14 -5.01
N ARG A 68 -5.85 -27.74 -3.95
CA ARG A 68 -6.02 -29.17 -3.68
C ARG A 68 -7.48 -29.52 -3.34
N ALA A 69 -8.14 -28.69 -2.55
CA ALA A 69 -9.57 -28.87 -2.27
C ALA A 69 -10.41 -28.77 -3.55
N LEU A 70 -10.15 -27.79 -4.41
CA LEU A 70 -10.80 -27.60 -5.70
C LEU A 70 -10.51 -28.74 -6.70
N ALA A 71 -9.41 -29.47 -6.55
CA ALA A 71 -9.15 -30.65 -7.39
C ALA A 71 -10.19 -31.77 -7.17
N ALA A 72 -10.80 -31.84 -5.98
CA ALA A 72 -11.86 -32.79 -5.67
C ALA A 72 -13.25 -32.29 -6.12
N ASP A 73 -13.49 -30.99 -6.02
CA ASP A 73 -14.72 -30.34 -6.49
C ASP A 73 -14.38 -28.99 -7.16
N PRO A 74 -14.10 -29.00 -8.48
CA PRO A 74 -13.72 -27.79 -9.23
C PRO A 74 -14.82 -26.72 -9.31
N ALA A 75 -16.07 -27.09 -9.11
CA ALA A 75 -17.22 -26.20 -9.19
C ALA A 75 -17.58 -25.57 -7.84
N GLU A 76 -16.93 -26.00 -6.74
CA GLU A 76 -17.27 -25.53 -5.40
C GLU A 76 -17.00 -24.01 -5.30
N ARG A 77 -18.07 -23.27 -5.11
CA ARG A 77 -18.14 -21.82 -5.24
C ARG A 77 -17.35 -21.10 -4.14
N ALA A 78 -17.52 -21.50 -2.89
CA ALA A 78 -16.89 -20.82 -1.76
C ALA A 78 -15.37 -20.93 -1.85
N MET A 79 -14.84 -22.09 -2.24
CA MET A 79 -13.40 -22.30 -2.46
C MET A 79 -12.86 -21.50 -3.65
N ARG A 80 -13.64 -21.38 -4.74
CA ARG A 80 -13.28 -20.51 -5.87
C ARG A 80 -13.21 -19.04 -5.43
N GLY A 81 -14.15 -18.58 -4.59
CA GLY A 81 -14.14 -17.24 -4.00
C GLY A 81 -12.95 -17.01 -3.07
N GLN A 82 -12.62 -18.01 -2.24
CA GLN A 82 -11.42 -17.97 -1.40
C GLN A 82 -10.15 -17.93 -2.25
N LEU A 83 -10.05 -18.71 -3.32
CA LEU A 83 -8.91 -18.66 -4.24
C LEU A 83 -8.75 -17.28 -4.87
N ALA A 84 -9.84 -16.66 -5.33
CA ALA A 84 -9.79 -15.30 -5.87
C ALA A 84 -9.30 -14.28 -4.81
N SER A 85 -9.72 -14.43 -3.56
CA SER A 85 -9.26 -13.61 -2.45
C SER A 85 -7.77 -13.79 -2.16
N VAL A 86 -7.28 -15.04 -2.12
CA VAL A 86 -5.84 -15.34 -1.96
C VAL A 86 -5.02 -14.74 -3.09
N LEU A 87 -5.42 -14.94 -4.33
CA LEU A 87 -4.76 -14.38 -5.51
C LEU A 87 -4.70 -12.85 -5.45
N SER A 88 -5.79 -12.21 -5.02
CA SER A 88 -5.84 -10.76 -4.81
C SER A 88 -4.84 -10.30 -3.74
N GLN A 89 -4.71 -11.04 -2.63
CA GLN A 89 -3.74 -10.72 -1.57
C GLN A 89 -2.28 -11.00 -1.98
N GLN A 90 -2.06 -11.93 -2.91
CA GLN A 90 -0.76 -12.19 -3.54
C GLN A 90 -0.40 -11.19 -4.63
N GLU A 91 -1.25 -10.18 -4.89
CA GLU A 91 -1.12 -9.23 -6.00
C GLU A 91 -1.14 -9.88 -7.39
N ARG A 92 -1.76 -11.05 -7.52
CA ARG A 92 -2.04 -11.73 -8.80
C ARG A 92 -3.41 -11.29 -9.31
N LEU A 93 -3.51 -9.97 -9.53
CA LEU A 93 -4.79 -9.27 -9.71
C LEU A 93 -5.54 -9.70 -10.96
N ASP A 94 -4.82 -10.00 -12.05
CA ASP A 94 -5.46 -10.44 -13.30
C ASP A 94 -6.13 -11.81 -13.16
N GLU A 95 -5.48 -12.75 -12.45
CA GLU A 95 -6.07 -14.06 -12.16
C GLU A 95 -7.27 -13.93 -11.22
N ALA A 96 -7.16 -13.09 -10.20
CA ALA A 96 -8.26 -12.81 -9.27
C ALA A 96 -9.47 -12.18 -10.00
N ALA A 97 -9.22 -11.20 -10.88
CA ALA A 97 -10.27 -10.54 -11.66
C ALA A 97 -11.01 -11.52 -12.59
N ARG A 98 -10.26 -12.39 -13.29
CA ARG A 98 -10.87 -13.43 -14.13
C ARG A 98 -11.76 -14.37 -13.31
N LEU A 99 -11.28 -14.83 -12.16
CA LEU A 99 -12.03 -15.76 -11.32
C LEU A 99 -13.27 -15.10 -10.71
N TYR A 100 -13.21 -13.84 -10.29
CA TYR A 100 -14.40 -13.09 -9.85
C TYR A 100 -15.39 -12.84 -11.01
N ALA A 101 -14.89 -12.57 -12.23
CA ALA A 101 -15.75 -12.41 -13.39
C ALA A 101 -16.51 -13.72 -13.73
N ASP A 102 -15.84 -14.87 -13.62
CA ASP A 102 -16.46 -16.18 -13.82
C ASP A 102 -17.53 -16.47 -12.76
N LEU A 103 -17.18 -16.26 -11.48
CA LEU A 103 -18.12 -16.44 -10.37
C LEU A 103 -19.36 -15.55 -10.50
N ARG A 104 -19.20 -14.29 -10.95
CA ARG A 104 -20.32 -13.38 -11.15
C ARG A 104 -21.22 -13.75 -12.33
N ARG A 105 -20.70 -14.39 -13.36
CA ARG A 105 -21.54 -14.92 -14.47
C ARG A 105 -22.44 -16.07 -14.02
N GLU A 106 -21.99 -16.84 -13.04
CA GLU A 106 -22.73 -17.95 -12.47
C GLU A 106 -23.69 -17.50 -11.35
N HIS A 107 -23.29 -16.43 -10.60
CA HIS A 107 -23.98 -15.95 -9.40
C HIS A 107 -23.96 -14.42 -9.34
N ASP A 108 -25.11 -13.81 -9.49
CA ASP A 108 -25.26 -12.36 -9.40
C ASP A 108 -25.42 -11.93 -7.92
N GLU A 109 -24.30 -11.83 -7.22
CA GLU A 109 -24.28 -11.43 -5.81
C GLU A 109 -23.49 -10.14 -5.61
N SER A 110 -24.06 -9.23 -4.82
CA SER A 110 -23.48 -7.92 -4.52
C SER A 110 -22.07 -8.00 -3.92
N ILE A 111 -21.82 -9.03 -3.08
CA ILE A 111 -20.50 -9.23 -2.46
C ILE A 111 -19.42 -9.57 -3.50
N LEU A 112 -19.74 -10.43 -4.47
CA LEU A 112 -18.82 -10.79 -5.56
C LEU A 112 -18.56 -9.59 -6.48
N ALA A 113 -19.58 -8.77 -6.73
CA ALA A 113 -19.43 -7.56 -7.51
C ALA A 113 -18.53 -6.52 -6.79
N GLY A 114 -18.69 -6.35 -5.48
CA GLY A 114 -17.83 -5.49 -4.67
C GLY A 114 -16.37 -5.96 -4.64
N MET A 115 -16.13 -7.26 -4.44
CA MET A 115 -14.79 -7.85 -4.48
C MET A 115 -14.14 -7.71 -5.85
N HIS A 116 -14.90 -7.95 -6.93
CA HIS A 116 -14.41 -7.77 -8.30
C HIS A 116 -14.06 -6.32 -8.59
N ALA A 117 -14.93 -5.38 -8.19
CA ALA A 117 -14.67 -3.94 -8.36
C ALA A 117 -13.38 -3.50 -7.65
N ASN A 118 -13.12 -3.99 -6.43
CA ASN A 118 -11.87 -3.71 -5.72
C ASN A 118 -10.63 -4.19 -6.49
N VAL A 119 -10.67 -5.41 -7.04
CA VAL A 119 -9.55 -5.94 -7.84
C VAL A 119 -9.36 -5.14 -9.13
N LEU A 120 -10.45 -4.77 -9.81
CA LEU A 120 -10.40 -3.94 -11.02
C LEU A 120 -9.82 -2.55 -10.73
N GLU A 121 -10.20 -1.94 -9.60
CA GLU A 121 -9.63 -0.65 -9.18
C GLU A 121 -8.12 -0.74 -8.99
N ARG A 122 -7.64 -1.79 -8.34
CA ARG A 122 -6.20 -2.05 -8.13
C ARG A 122 -5.46 -2.32 -9.46
N LEU A 123 -6.12 -2.93 -10.44
CA LEU A 123 -5.62 -3.11 -11.82
C LEU A 123 -5.60 -1.83 -12.65
N GLY A 124 -6.12 -0.73 -12.15
CA GLY A 124 -6.24 0.49 -12.95
C GLY A 124 -7.44 0.55 -13.90
N ARG A 125 -8.35 -0.43 -13.81
CA ARG A 125 -9.57 -0.55 -14.63
C ARG A 125 -10.74 0.17 -13.95
N SER A 126 -10.54 1.46 -13.61
CA SER A 126 -11.47 2.23 -12.76
C SER A 126 -12.87 2.38 -13.35
N GLU A 127 -13.00 2.49 -14.69
CA GLU A 127 -14.32 2.58 -15.33
C GLU A 127 -15.12 1.28 -15.16
N GLU A 128 -14.46 0.13 -15.28
CA GLU A 128 -15.08 -1.16 -15.07
C GLU A 128 -15.43 -1.39 -13.59
N ALA A 129 -14.53 -0.97 -12.69
CA ALA A 129 -14.81 -0.98 -11.25
C ALA A 129 -16.02 -0.11 -10.91
N ARG A 130 -16.10 1.10 -11.49
CA ARG A 130 -17.23 2.02 -11.28
C ARG A 130 -18.54 1.42 -11.79
N ALA A 131 -18.55 0.81 -12.97
CA ALA A 131 -19.74 0.17 -13.53
C ALA A 131 -20.30 -0.94 -12.62
N LEU A 132 -19.47 -1.54 -11.77
CA LEU A 132 -19.89 -2.53 -10.78
C LEU A 132 -20.35 -1.91 -9.45
N ILE A 133 -19.63 -0.88 -8.96
CA ILE A 133 -19.86 -0.34 -7.63
C ILE A 133 -21.01 0.68 -7.60
N GLU A 134 -21.23 1.43 -8.69
CA GLU A 134 -22.26 2.46 -8.76
C GLU A 134 -23.68 1.89 -8.58
N PRO A 135 -24.11 0.80 -9.24
CA PRO A 135 -25.38 0.16 -8.96
C PRO A 135 -25.50 -0.33 -7.53
N LEU A 136 -24.43 -0.95 -6.97
CA LEU A 136 -24.43 -1.42 -5.59
C LEU A 136 -24.64 -0.28 -4.60
N ALA A 137 -24.02 0.87 -4.80
CA ALA A 137 -24.21 2.03 -3.95
C ALA A 137 -25.64 2.58 -4.06
N LYS A 138 -26.20 2.67 -5.27
CA LYS A 138 -27.50 3.30 -5.52
C LYS A 138 -28.68 2.37 -5.23
N GLU A 139 -28.56 1.07 -5.47
CA GLU A 139 -29.66 0.09 -5.34
C GLU A 139 -29.65 -0.62 -3.97
N THR A 140 -28.45 -0.82 -3.37
CA THR A 140 -28.30 -1.39 -2.03
C THR A 140 -28.03 -0.28 -1.03
N SER A 141 -28.91 0.71 -0.97
CA SER A 141 -28.72 2.01 -0.34
C SER A 141 -28.51 2.02 1.17
N ASP A 142 -28.63 0.88 1.85
CA ASP A 142 -28.48 0.74 3.30
C ASP A 142 -27.06 0.39 3.77
N ARG A 143 -26.09 0.25 2.84
CA ARG A 143 -24.73 -0.20 3.14
C ARG A 143 -23.68 0.90 2.90
N PRO A 144 -23.17 1.53 3.96
CA PRO A 144 -22.19 2.65 3.87
C PRO A 144 -20.95 2.32 3.04
N HIS A 145 -20.42 1.09 3.15
CA HIS A 145 -19.18 0.70 2.49
C HIS A 145 -19.24 0.76 0.94
N TYR A 146 -20.40 0.56 0.32
CA TYR A 146 -20.53 0.74 -1.13
C TYR A 146 -20.46 2.21 -1.53
N TRP A 147 -21.04 3.11 -0.73
CA TRP A 147 -20.94 4.54 -0.94
C TRP A 147 -19.51 5.06 -0.76
N ILE A 148 -18.76 4.51 0.21
CA ILE A 148 -17.35 4.83 0.43
C ILE A 148 -16.52 4.39 -0.78
N SER A 149 -16.67 3.14 -1.23
CA SER A 149 -15.96 2.61 -2.39
C SER A 149 -16.27 3.40 -3.66
N TYR A 150 -17.54 3.80 -3.85
CA TYR A 150 -17.95 4.67 -4.94
C TYR A 150 -17.32 6.06 -4.84
N GLY A 151 -17.29 6.66 -3.65
CA GLY A 151 -16.63 7.92 -3.37
C GLY A 151 -15.13 7.88 -3.68
N HIS A 152 -14.42 6.82 -3.30
CA HIS A 152 -13.00 6.64 -3.63
C HIS A 152 -12.78 6.56 -5.14
N ASN A 153 -13.59 5.81 -5.85
CA ASN A 153 -13.53 5.71 -7.31
C ASN A 153 -13.80 7.04 -8.00
N LEU A 154 -14.83 7.77 -7.57
CA LEU A 154 -15.15 9.11 -8.09
C LEU A 154 -14.00 10.11 -7.86
N ARG A 155 -13.40 10.09 -6.67
CA ARG A 155 -12.25 10.95 -6.34
C ARG A 155 -11.04 10.64 -7.24
N ALA A 156 -10.73 9.37 -7.42
CA ALA A 156 -9.64 8.92 -8.31
C ALA A 156 -9.87 9.38 -9.74
N ALA A 157 -11.13 9.38 -10.22
CA ALA A 157 -11.54 9.90 -11.52
C ALA A 157 -11.58 11.45 -11.61
N GLY A 158 -11.27 12.17 -10.52
CA GLY A 158 -11.29 13.63 -10.47
C GLY A 158 -12.70 14.24 -10.29
N ARG A 159 -13.73 13.42 -10.09
CA ARG A 159 -15.12 13.84 -9.84
C ARG A 159 -15.33 14.17 -8.36
N VAL A 160 -14.66 15.23 -7.92
CA VAL A 160 -14.52 15.55 -6.48
C VAL A 160 -15.86 15.87 -5.82
N ASP A 161 -16.73 16.63 -6.46
CA ASP A 161 -18.03 17.02 -5.87
C ASP A 161 -18.97 15.81 -5.74
N ASP A 162 -18.95 14.90 -6.71
CA ASP A 162 -19.68 13.63 -6.63
C ASP A 162 -19.12 12.72 -5.52
N ALA A 163 -17.80 12.71 -5.33
CA ALA A 163 -17.17 11.96 -4.24
C ALA A 163 -17.60 12.51 -2.87
N VAL A 164 -17.68 13.85 -2.71
CA VAL A 164 -18.22 14.48 -1.50
C VAL A 164 -19.64 14.00 -1.23
N ALA A 165 -20.51 14.00 -2.25
CA ALA A 165 -21.89 13.54 -2.11
C ALA A 165 -21.96 12.05 -1.70
N ALA A 166 -21.10 11.20 -2.27
CA ALA A 166 -21.05 9.78 -1.92
C ALA A 166 -20.60 9.55 -0.47
N TYR A 167 -19.54 10.23 0.00
CA TYR A 167 -19.11 10.14 1.40
C TYR A 167 -20.15 10.69 2.37
N ARG A 168 -20.83 11.81 2.03
CA ARG A 168 -21.95 12.35 2.83
C ARG A 168 -23.06 11.33 2.95
N LYS A 169 -23.39 10.61 1.86
CA LYS A 169 -24.39 9.56 1.89
C LYS A 169 -24.01 8.39 2.78
N ALA A 170 -22.74 7.98 2.79
CA ALA A 170 -22.24 6.97 3.72
C ALA A 170 -22.39 7.41 5.19
N ILE A 171 -22.09 8.67 5.51
CA ILE A 171 -22.24 9.25 6.86
C ILE A 171 -23.72 9.34 7.28
N GLU A 172 -24.63 9.68 6.36
CA GLU A 172 -26.08 9.67 6.66
C GLU A 172 -26.59 8.28 7.05
N LEU A 173 -25.99 7.23 6.48
CA LEU A 173 -26.35 5.84 6.76
C LEU A 173 -25.71 5.33 8.06
N ASP A 174 -24.51 5.81 8.38
CA ASP A 174 -23.75 5.43 9.58
C ASP A 174 -22.84 6.59 9.99
N GLU A 175 -23.26 7.34 11.03
CA GLU A 175 -22.50 8.49 11.54
C GLU A 175 -21.15 8.06 12.17
N GLU A 176 -21.02 6.81 12.63
CA GLU A 176 -19.77 6.27 13.18
C GLU A 176 -18.78 5.82 12.10
N CYS A 177 -19.14 5.86 10.83
CA CYS A 177 -18.28 5.40 9.73
C CYS A 177 -17.06 6.30 9.53
N GLY A 178 -15.99 6.04 10.27
CA GLY A 178 -14.76 6.85 10.27
C GLY A 178 -14.10 6.96 8.91
N GLU A 179 -14.17 5.90 8.09
CA GLU A 179 -13.59 5.92 6.72
C GLU A 179 -14.28 6.95 5.82
N ALA A 180 -15.60 7.13 5.96
CA ALA A 180 -16.32 8.14 5.19
C ALA A 180 -15.94 9.57 5.61
N TRP A 181 -15.81 9.82 6.92
CA TRP A 181 -15.34 11.09 7.44
C TRP A 181 -13.90 11.39 7.00
N TRP A 182 -13.01 10.40 7.07
CA TRP A 182 -11.65 10.54 6.56
C TRP A 182 -11.62 10.72 5.03
N GLY A 183 -12.51 10.07 4.30
CA GLY A 183 -12.70 10.27 2.86
C GLY A 183 -12.93 11.76 2.53
N LEU A 184 -13.83 12.42 3.26
CA LEU A 184 -14.08 13.87 3.17
C LEU A 184 -12.86 14.69 3.60
N ALA A 185 -12.24 14.38 4.73
CA ALA A 185 -11.06 15.08 5.26
C ALA A 185 -9.86 15.04 4.30
N SER A 186 -9.75 13.95 3.52
CA SER A 186 -8.70 13.77 2.53
C SER A 186 -8.86 14.68 1.30
N ILE A 187 -10.04 15.27 1.10
CA ILE A 187 -10.28 16.27 0.07
C ILE A 187 -9.68 17.57 0.56
N LYS A 188 -8.72 18.12 -0.19
CA LYS A 188 -7.97 19.33 0.20
C LYS A 188 -8.77 20.62 -0.05
N ARG A 189 -10.02 20.64 0.44
CA ARG A 189 -10.93 21.79 0.46
C ARG A 189 -11.56 21.88 1.84
N ARG A 190 -12.01 23.06 2.24
CA ARG A 190 -12.86 23.20 3.43
C ARG A 190 -14.23 22.61 3.14
N VAL A 191 -14.45 21.35 3.56
CA VAL A 191 -15.70 20.60 3.32
C VAL A 191 -16.58 20.49 4.57
N PHE A 192 -16.03 20.83 5.76
CA PHE A 192 -16.70 20.65 7.04
C PHE A 192 -17.34 21.94 7.55
N ALA A 193 -18.64 21.87 7.86
CA ALA A 193 -19.38 22.87 8.64
C ALA A 193 -19.19 22.61 10.16
N ASP A 194 -19.65 23.55 11.01
CA ASP A 194 -19.55 23.37 12.46
C ASP A 194 -20.37 22.18 12.96
N ALA A 195 -21.54 21.95 12.38
CA ALA A 195 -22.36 20.77 12.68
C ALA A 195 -21.64 19.44 12.42
N ASP A 196 -20.70 19.40 11.45
CA ASP A 196 -19.90 18.21 11.17
C ASP A 196 -18.92 17.92 12.32
N LEU A 197 -18.31 18.97 12.92
CA LEU A 197 -17.41 18.78 14.06
C LEU A 197 -18.16 18.19 15.26
N ASP A 198 -19.38 18.68 15.49
CA ASP A 198 -20.21 18.15 16.57
C ASP A 198 -20.66 16.72 16.28
N ALA A 199 -20.97 16.38 15.04
CA ALA A 199 -21.28 15.02 14.62
C ALA A 199 -20.06 14.09 14.83
N MET A 200 -18.86 14.48 14.38
CA MET A 200 -17.64 13.70 14.62
C MET A 200 -17.33 13.51 16.11
N ARG A 201 -17.53 14.54 16.95
CA ARG A 201 -17.36 14.42 18.42
C ARG A 201 -18.35 13.41 19.03
N ARG A 202 -19.62 13.44 18.60
CA ARG A 202 -20.61 12.44 19.05
C ARG A 202 -20.21 11.03 18.60
N ALA A 203 -19.84 10.87 17.34
CA ALA A 203 -19.40 9.58 16.80
C ALA A 203 -18.17 9.03 17.54
N ILE A 204 -17.16 9.85 17.82
CA ILE A 204 -15.97 9.46 18.60
C ILE A 204 -16.36 8.99 20.00
N ALA A 205 -17.35 9.63 20.66
CA ALA A 205 -17.76 9.29 22.02
C ALA A 205 -18.39 7.89 22.14
N ILE A 206 -18.90 7.33 21.06
CA ILE A 206 -19.57 6.02 21.02
C ILE A 206 -18.83 4.97 20.20
N ALA A 207 -17.91 5.35 19.33
CA ALA A 207 -17.15 4.42 18.49
C ALA A 207 -16.19 3.56 19.34
N ILE A 208 -16.46 2.26 19.39
CA ILE A 208 -15.64 1.29 20.14
C ILE A 208 -14.53 0.69 19.23
N ASP A 209 -14.84 0.50 17.95
CA ASP A 209 -13.91 -0.12 17.01
C ASP A 209 -12.86 0.90 16.54
N VAL A 210 -11.58 0.58 16.72
CA VAL A 210 -10.45 1.41 16.31
C VAL A 210 -10.47 1.70 14.80
N ARG A 211 -11.05 0.82 13.99
CA ARG A 211 -11.21 1.01 12.54
C ARG A 211 -12.14 2.17 12.19
N ASN A 212 -13.05 2.54 13.09
CA ASN A 212 -13.90 3.71 12.97
C ASN A 212 -13.37 4.89 13.80
N SER A 213 -13.01 4.66 15.06
CA SER A 213 -12.57 5.71 15.98
C SER A 213 -11.32 6.44 15.49
N ALA A 214 -10.27 5.73 15.08
CA ALA A 214 -9.03 6.37 14.65
C ALA A 214 -9.22 7.27 13.41
N PRO A 215 -9.88 6.85 12.31
CA PRO A 215 -10.16 7.74 11.17
C PRO A 215 -11.04 8.95 11.53
N LEU A 216 -11.98 8.81 12.47
CA LEU A 216 -12.77 9.93 13.01
C LEU A 216 -11.87 10.97 13.68
N HIS A 217 -10.92 10.54 14.51
CA HIS A 217 -9.94 11.43 15.12
C HIS A 217 -9.11 12.17 14.07
N PHE A 218 -8.60 11.49 13.03
CA PHE A 218 -7.88 12.14 11.93
C PHE A 218 -8.76 13.14 11.16
N ALA A 219 -10.03 12.83 10.92
CA ALA A 219 -10.95 13.72 10.23
C ALA A 219 -11.24 14.98 11.04
N LEU A 220 -11.51 14.83 12.34
CA LEU A 220 -11.73 15.96 13.24
C LEU A 220 -10.48 16.82 13.40
N ALA A 221 -9.29 16.20 13.54
CA ALA A 221 -8.02 16.89 13.56
C ALA A 221 -7.81 17.74 12.32
N ARG A 222 -8.11 17.20 11.13
CA ARG A 222 -8.02 17.95 9.90
C ARG A 222 -9.01 19.13 9.85
N ALA A 223 -10.24 18.94 10.30
CA ALA A 223 -11.24 20.00 10.37
C ALA A 223 -10.83 21.13 11.31
N LEU A 224 -10.20 20.80 12.44
CA LEU A 224 -9.64 21.77 13.40
C LEU A 224 -8.41 22.48 12.84
N HIS A 225 -7.49 21.76 12.18
CA HIS A 225 -6.35 22.35 11.47
C HIS A 225 -6.82 23.43 10.46
N ASP A 226 -7.83 23.12 9.63
CA ASP A 226 -8.37 24.04 8.62
C ASP A 226 -9.02 25.29 9.25
N ARG A 227 -9.32 25.27 10.57
CA ARG A 227 -9.82 26.41 11.36
C ARG A 227 -8.72 27.15 12.13
N GLY A 228 -7.48 26.63 12.11
CA GLY A 228 -6.35 27.20 12.84
C GLY A 228 -6.29 26.80 14.31
N ASP A 229 -7.14 25.89 14.77
CA ASP A 229 -7.06 25.33 16.12
C ASP A 229 -6.05 24.17 16.15
N HIS A 230 -4.76 24.54 16.15
CA HIS A 230 -3.67 23.59 16.04
C HIS A 230 -3.48 22.74 17.30
N ALA A 231 -3.81 23.28 18.48
CA ALA A 231 -3.71 22.53 19.74
C ALA A 231 -4.71 21.36 19.75
N ALA A 232 -6.00 21.65 19.56
CA ALA A 232 -7.01 20.62 19.50
C ALA A 232 -6.78 19.66 18.32
N ALA A 233 -6.31 20.17 17.17
CA ALA A 233 -5.96 19.31 16.03
C ALA A 233 -4.85 18.31 16.40
N PHE A 234 -3.79 18.75 17.10
CA PHE A 234 -2.70 17.88 17.53
C PHE A 234 -3.19 16.79 18.49
N GLU A 235 -4.01 17.15 19.48
CA GLU A 235 -4.59 16.18 20.42
C GLU A 235 -5.33 15.04 19.68
N HIS A 236 -6.13 15.40 18.68
CA HIS A 236 -6.86 14.41 17.89
C HIS A 236 -5.94 13.60 16.96
N TYR A 237 -4.94 14.20 16.31
CA TYR A 237 -3.93 13.43 15.56
C TYR A 237 -3.19 12.46 16.48
N ALA A 238 -2.76 12.90 17.67
CA ALA A 238 -2.05 12.07 18.63
C ALA A 238 -2.91 10.89 19.10
N GLU A 239 -4.19 11.13 19.40
CA GLU A 239 -5.11 10.06 19.86
C GLU A 239 -5.40 9.04 18.77
N GLY A 240 -5.72 9.48 17.54
CA GLY A 240 -5.94 8.57 16.41
C GLY A 240 -4.69 7.72 16.11
N ASN A 241 -3.52 8.32 16.18
CA ASN A 241 -2.24 7.63 16.02
C ASN A 241 -1.96 6.64 17.17
N ARG A 242 -2.24 7.01 18.43
CA ARG A 242 -2.08 6.12 19.58
C ARG A 242 -2.92 4.85 19.42
N GLN A 243 -4.19 5.00 19.05
CA GLN A 243 -5.09 3.87 18.80
C GLN A 243 -4.55 2.94 17.71
N ARG A 244 -4.06 3.51 16.60
CA ARG A 244 -3.47 2.73 15.50
C ARG A 244 -2.15 2.04 15.91
N ALA A 245 -1.30 2.72 16.68
CA ALA A 245 -0.05 2.14 17.16
C ALA A 245 -0.30 0.92 18.06
N GLU A 246 -1.31 0.99 18.94
CA GLU A 246 -1.70 -0.11 19.83
C GLU A 246 -2.30 -1.30 19.06
N ASP A 247 -3.13 -1.04 18.04
CA ASP A 247 -3.73 -2.07 17.19
C ASP A 247 -2.68 -2.83 16.35
N ILE A 248 -1.63 -2.13 15.90
CA ILE A 248 -0.64 -2.68 14.96
C ILE A 248 0.57 -3.29 15.64
N GLY A 249 1.04 -2.69 16.74
CA GLY A 249 2.20 -3.19 17.50
C GLY A 249 3.51 -3.10 16.71
N TYR A 250 3.80 -1.96 16.05
CA TYR A 250 5.04 -1.74 15.30
C TYR A 250 6.25 -1.62 16.23
N ASP A 251 7.37 -2.24 15.84
CA ASP A 251 8.68 -2.13 16.51
C ASP A 251 9.72 -1.57 15.52
N ALA A 252 10.14 -0.32 15.73
CA ALA A 252 11.13 0.33 14.88
C ALA A 252 12.50 -0.38 14.88
N SER A 253 12.83 -1.14 15.95
CA SER A 253 14.10 -1.85 16.05
C SER A 253 14.24 -2.97 15.02
N GLU A 254 13.14 -3.55 14.55
CA GLU A 254 13.15 -4.56 13.48
C GLU A 254 13.68 -3.98 12.17
N LEU A 255 13.16 -2.82 11.76
CA LEU A 255 13.63 -2.11 10.55
C LEU A 255 15.09 -1.68 10.71
N THR A 256 15.45 -1.07 11.84
CA THR A 256 16.84 -0.66 12.13
C THR A 256 17.80 -1.85 12.06
N GLY A 257 17.38 -3.02 12.59
CA GLY A 257 18.13 -4.25 12.52
C GLY A 257 18.30 -4.77 11.08
N GLU A 258 17.23 -4.74 10.29
CA GLU A 258 17.27 -5.13 8.88
C GLU A 258 18.20 -4.22 8.05
N ILE A 259 18.12 -2.90 8.25
CA ILE A 259 19.04 -1.96 7.59
C ILE A 259 20.49 -2.23 7.96
N ALA A 260 20.78 -2.53 9.24
CA ALA A 260 22.12 -2.88 9.67
C ALA A 260 22.64 -4.19 9.03
N GLU A 261 21.77 -5.16 8.77
CA GLU A 261 22.13 -6.38 8.02
C GLU A 261 22.35 -6.09 6.53
N ILE A 262 21.51 -5.23 5.93
CA ILE A 262 21.67 -4.77 4.55
C ILE A 262 23.02 -4.07 4.36
N GLU A 263 23.42 -3.18 5.28
CA GLU A 263 24.71 -2.50 5.22
C GLU A 263 25.91 -3.46 5.28
N LYS A 264 25.79 -4.54 6.05
CA LYS A 264 26.84 -5.57 6.12
C LYS A 264 26.95 -6.37 4.83
N LEU A 265 25.81 -6.65 4.19
CA LEU A 265 25.73 -7.41 2.94
C LEU A 265 26.18 -6.57 1.74
N ALA A 266 25.70 -5.33 1.68
CA ALA A 266 25.86 -4.44 0.52
C ALA A 266 27.24 -3.79 0.51
N ASP A 267 28.30 -4.57 0.35
CA ASP A 267 29.63 -4.08 0.02
C ASP A 267 29.83 -3.93 -1.49
N ALA A 268 30.90 -3.26 -1.92
CA ALA A 268 31.17 -3.03 -3.33
C ALA A 268 31.33 -4.33 -4.15
N PRO A 269 32.00 -5.39 -3.66
CA PRO A 269 32.05 -6.70 -4.34
C PRO A 269 30.67 -7.33 -4.51
N PHE A 270 29.83 -7.29 -3.48
CA PHE A 270 28.47 -7.85 -3.56
C PHE A 270 27.64 -7.09 -4.60
N LEU A 271 27.66 -5.75 -4.57
CA LEU A 271 26.90 -4.93 -5.52
C LEU A 271 27.38 -5.13 -6.96
N ALA A 272 28.70 -5.27 -7.20
CA ALA A 272 29.24 -5.63 -8.51
C ALA A 272 28.77 -7.03 -8.98
N SER A 273 28.52 -7.97 -8.07
CA SER A 273 27.97 -9.28 -8.40
C SER A 273 26.51 -9.25 -8.88
N LEU A 274 25.80 -8.14 -8.64
CA LEU A 274 24.43 -7.92 -9.11
C LEU A 274 24.37 -7.45 -10.58
N ASP A 275 25.52 -7.14 -11.20
CA ASP A 275 25.60 -6.77 -12.61
C ASP A 275 25.37 -8.00 -13.48
N GLN A 276 24.12 -8.20 -13.84
CA GLN A 276 23.63 -9.29 -14.67
C GLN A 276 22.98 -8.71 -15.94
N PRO A 277 22.80 -9.51 -17.01
CA PRO A 277 22.06 -9.07 -18.19
C PRO A 277 20.66 -8.56 -17.84
N PRO A 278 20.14 -7.56 -18.58
CA PRO A 278 18.79 -7.06 -18.40
C PRO A 278 17.74 -8.17 -18.51
N VAL A 279 16.65 -8.02 -17.75
CA VAL A 279 15.47 -8.89 -17.84
C VAL A 279 14.41 -8.16 -18.66
N GLY A 280 14.07 -8.69 -19.85
CA GLY A 280 13.13 -8.05 -20.77
C GLY A 280 13.64 -6.72 -21.37
N ASP A 281 12.77 -6.05 -22.13
CA ASP A 281 13.13 -4.87 -22.93
C ASP A 281 12.82 -3.53 -22.23
N ALA A 282 11.90 -3.52 -21.27
CA ALA A 282 11.51 -2.31 -20.56
C ALA A 282 12.40 -2.03 -19.36
N THR A 283 12.74 -0.76 -19.15
CA THR A 283 13.51 -0.30 -18.00
C THR A 283 12.61 0.31 -16.94
N PRO A 284 12.45 -0.31 -15.77
CA PRO A 284 11.72 0.30 -14.67
C PRO A 284 12.53 1.42 -14.01
N ILE A 285 11.85 2.52 -13.73
CA ILE A 285 12.32 3.62 -12.89
C ILE A 285 11.57 3.52 -11.56
N PHE A 286 12.28 3.23 -10.48
CA PHE A 286 11.71 3.21 -9.15
C PHE A 286 11.89 4.57 -8.49
N ILE A 287 10.78 5.29 -8.26
CA ILE A 287 10.79 6.48 -7.41
C ILE A 287 10.59 6.02 -5.97
N VAL A 288 11.64 6.15 -5.19
CA VAL A 288 11.70 5.74 -3.78
C VAL A 288 11.77 6.96 -2.86
N SER A 289 11.19 6.84 -1.67
CA SER A 289 11.18 7.89 -0.65
C SER A 289 10.47 7.40 0.60
N LEU A 290 10.40 8.21 1.65
CA LEU A 290 9.27 8.07 2.58
C LEU A 290 7.99 8.64 1.93
N PRO A 291 6.80 8.18 2.32
CA PRO A 291 5.55 8.79 1.87
C PRO A 291 5.55 10.30 2.14
N ARG A 292 4.80 11.06 1.37
CA ARG A 292 4.68 12.53 1.51
C ARG A 292 5.94 13.34 1.20
N SER A 293 6.93 12.76 0.53
CA SER A 293 8.17 13.42 0.11
C SER A 293 8.09 14.10 -1.27
N GLY A 294 6.94 14.09 -1.93
CA GLY A 294 6.79 14.70 -3.27
C GLY A 294 6.93 13.72 -4.44
N SER A 295 7.00 12.41 -4.17
CA SER A 295 7.16 11.36 -5.19
C SER A 295 6.07 11.39 -6.29
N THR A 296 4.83 11.76 -5.96
CA THR A 296 3.75 11.93 -6.95
C THR A 296 3.99 13.13 -7.87
N LEU A 297 4.57 14.21 -7.35
CA LEU A 297 4.96 15.36 -8.16
C LEU A 297 6.05 14.98 -9.17
N LEU A 298 7.10 14.33 -8.70
CA LEU A 298 8.20 13.86 -9.55
C LEU A 298 7.69 12.87 -10.62
N GLU A 299 6.81 11.94 -10.24
CA GLU A 299 6.18 11.00 -11.16
C GLU A 299 5.38 11.72 -12.26
N GLN A 300 4.61 12.76 -11.91
CA GLN A 300 3.84 13.56 -12.88
C GLN A 300 4.77 14.33 -13.84
N MET A 301 5.83 14.95 -13.29
CA MET A 301 6.81 15.66 -14.10
C MET A 301 7.48 14.72 -15.09
N LEU A 302 8.11 13.65 -14.62
CA LEU A 302 8.80 12.68 -15.45
C LEU A 302 7.86 11.97 -16.43
N GLY A 303 6.63 11.67 -16.00
CA GLY A 303 5.60 11.04 -16.84
C GLY A 303 5.07 11.92 -17.96
N SER A 304 5.45 13.21 -18.01
CA SER A 304 5.17 14.09 -19.16
C SER A 304 6.22 13.95 -20.27
N HIS A 305 7.33 13.23 -20.02
CA HIS A 305 8.35 12.94 -21.01
C HIS A 305 7.91 11.78 -21.92
N PRO A 306 8.02 11.89 -23.27
CA PRO A 306 7.48 10.88 -24.20
C PRO A 306 8.09 9.49 -24.09
N ALA A 307 9.31 9.36 -23.56
CA ALA A 307 9.98 8.08 -23.35
C ALA A 307 9.63 7.40 -22.00
N ILE A 308 8.81 8.02 -21.14
CA ILE A 308 8.54 7.55 -19.79
C ILE A 308 7.04 7.39 -19.58
N GLU A 309 6.61 6.20 -19.18
CA GLU A 309 5.22 5.91 -18.83
C GLU A 309 5.06 5.79 -17.30
N PRO A 310 4.27 6.65 -16.62
CA PRO A 310 3.97 6.50 -15.21
C PRO A 310 2.86 5.45 -15.00
N VAL A 311 3.13 4.41 -14.19
CA VAL A 311 2.15 3.35 -13.90
C VAL A 311 1.62 3.37 -12.47
N GLY A 312 2.06 4.32 -11.64
CA GLY A 312 1.61 4.51 -10.27
C GLY A 312 2.35 3.65 -9.25
N GLU A 313 1.67 3.27 -8.18
CA GLU A 313 2.22 2.46 -7.09
C GLU A 313 1.96 0.97 -7.37
N LEU A 314 3.03 0.22 -7.67
CA LEU A 314 2.92 -1.22 -7.93
C LEU A 314 3.34 -2.04 -6.70
N PRO A 315 2.43 -2.83 -6.11
CA PRO A 315 2.74 -3.62 -4.91
C PRO A 315 3.49 -4.92 -5.23
N TYR A 316 3.99 -5.09 -6.45
CA TYR A 316 4.47 -6.37 -6.95
C TYR A 316 5.82 -6.79 -6.38
N ALA A 317 6.77 -5.87 -6.23
CA ALA A 317 8.07 -6.20 -5.65
C ALA A 317 7.94 -6.68 -4.19
N PRO A 318 7.24 -5.97 -3.29
CA PRO A 318 6.97 -6.48 -1.94
C PRO A 318 6.18 -7.80 -1.93
N ALA A 319 5.25 -7.99 -2.87
CA ALA A 319 4.46 -9.22 -2.93
C ALA A 319 5.30 -10.44 -3.35
N ILE A 320 6.17 -10.28 -4.35
CA ILE A 320 7.11 -11.32 -4.78
C ILE A 320 8.07 -11.65 -3.63
N LEU A 321 8.68 -10.63 -3.01
CA LEU A 321 9.58 -10.81 -1.88
C LEU A 321 8.90 -11.57 -0.73
N ARG A 322 7.69 -11.18 -0.33
CA ARG A 322 6.89 -11.85 0.70
C ARG A 322 6.64 -13.32 0.35
N SER A 323 6.27 -13.62 -0.90
CA SER A 323 6.00 -14.99 -1.33
C SER A 323 7.25 -15.88 -1.25
N VAL A 324 8.41 -15.34 -1.64
CA VAL A 324 9.68 -16.08 -1.58
C VAL A 324 10.15 -16.24 -0.13
N MET A 325 9.98 -15.21 0.70
CA MET A 325 10.26 -15.28 2.15
C MET A 325 9.40 -16.34 2.84
N GLU A 326 8.09 -16.43 2.52
CA GLU A 326 7.21 -17.48 3.04
C GLU A 326 7.74 -18.88 2.71
N LEU A 327 8.25 -19.08 1.49
CA LEU A 327 8.81 -20.36 1.07
C LEU A 327 10.17 -20.66 1.74
N ALA A 328 11.03 -19.66 1.87
CA ALA A 328 12.35 -19.78 2.46
C ALA A 328 12.28 -20.11 3.96
N THR A 329 11.39 -19.46 4.69
CA THR A 329 11.22 -19.62 6.15
C THR A 329 10.67 -20.99 6.55
N ARG A 330 10.07 -21.74 5.63
CA ARG A 330 9.67 -23.15 5.87
C ARG A 330 10.84 -24.07 6.27
N ARG A 331 12.07 -23.71 5.88
CA ARG A 331 13.29 -24.50 6.15
C ARG A 331 14.10 -23.98 7.32
N GLY A 332 13.70 -22.87 7.92
CA GLY A 332 14.38 -22.21 9.03
C GLY A 332 14.22 -20.70 8.98
N ARG A 333 14.74 -20.01 9.99
CA ARG A 333 14.74 -18.54 9.98
C ARG A 333 15.69 -18.03 8.88
N VAL A 334 15.16 -17.18 8.01
CA VAL A 334 15.91 -16.51 6.94
C VAL A 334 15.53 -15.02 6.99
N THR A 335 16.51 -14.13 6.96
CA THR A 335 16.29 -12.68 6.84
C THR A 335 16.23 -12.26 5.39
N VAL A 336 15.66 -11.08 5.10
CA VAL A 336 15.60 -10.53 3.72
C VAL A 336 17.00 -10.40 3.12
N PRO A 337 18.03 -9.84 3.81
CA PRO A 337 19.39 -9.80 3.29
C PRO A 337 19.97 -11.18 2.97
N GLN A 338 19.75 -12.17 3.83
CA GLN A 338 20.20 -13.56 3.59
C GLN A 338 19.51 -14.18 2.36
N LEU A 339 18.21 -13.91 2.18
CA LEU A 339 17.50 -14.33 0.98
C LEU A 339 18.12 -13.74 -0.28
N ILE A 340 18.33 -12.41 -0.30
CA ILE A 340 18.92 -11.70 -1.46
C ILE A 340 20.29 -12.25 -1.80
N ALA A 341 21.15 -12.49 -0.80
CA ALA A 341 22.48 -13.07 -0.98
C ALA A 341 22.42 -14.50 -1.55
N GLY A 342 21.42 -15.28 -1.15
CA GLY A 342 21.26 -16.68 -1.57
C GLY A 342 20.59 -16.89 -2.91
N LEU A 343 19.98 -15.85 -3.52
CA LEU A 343 19.27 -15.97 -4.79
C LEU A 343 20.24 -16.33 -5.92
N GLN A 344 19.96 -17.43 -6.62
CA GLN A 344 20.68 -17.77 -7.84
C GLN A 344 20.25 -16.87 -9.00
N PRO A 345 21.13 -16.58 -10.00
CA PRO A 345 20.82 -15.69 -11.13
C PRO A 345 19.53 -16.06 -11.86
N GLU A 346 19.26 -17.34 -12.08
CA GLU A 346 18.08 -17.83 -12.79
C GLU A 346 16.79 -17.58 -11.97
N GLN A 347 16.87 -17.73 -10.66
CA GLN A 347 15.75 -17.43 -9.75
C GLN A 347 15.46 -15.94 -9.74
N ALA A 348 16.50 -15.12 -9.65
CA ALA A 348 16.36 -13.67 -9.68
C ALA A 348 15.76 -13.20 -11.02
N ALA A 349 16.22 -13.72 -12.15
CA ALA A 349 15.71 -13.40 -13.48
C ALA A 349 14.23 -13.82 -13.61
N ALA A 350 13.82 -14.99 -13.08
CA ALA A 350 12.43 -15.43 -13.10
C ALA A 350 11.52 -14.50 -12.28
N MET A 351 11.99 -14.00 -11.12
CA MET A 351 11.26 -13.02 -10.31
C MET A 351 11.16 -11.66 -11.02
N GLY A 352 12.22 -11.23 -11.69
CA GLY A 352 12.23 -10.02 -12.52
C GLY A 352 11.23 -10.12 -13.68
N ALA A 353 11.19 -11.27 -14.36
CA ALA A 353 10.22 -11.53 -15.42
C ALA A 353 8.76 -11.54 -14.89
N ASP A 354 8.51 -12.12 -13.71
CA ASP A 354 7.19 -12.06 -13.06
C ASP A 354 6.79 -10.63 -12.71
N TYR A 355 7.72 -9.84 -12.15
CA TYR A 355 7.49 -8.42 -11.89
C TYR A 355 7.11 -7.65 -13.16
N LEU A 356 7.88 -7.79 -14.24
CA LEU A 356 7.63 -7.11 -15.51
C LEU A 356 6.30 -7.54 -16.15
N ALA A 357 5.96 -8.83 -16.07
CA ALA A 357 4.69 -9.33 -16.57
C ALA A 357 3.48 -8.72 -15.82
N ARG A 358 3.58 -8.58 -14.50
CA ARG A 358 2.55 -7.90 -13.70
C ARG A 358 2.51 -6.40 -13.96
N ALA A 359 3.66 -5.73 -14.07
CA ALA A 359 3.75 -4.31 -14.39
C ALA A 359 3.14 -4.00 -15.77
N ALA A 360 3.29 -4.88 -16.75
CA ALA A 360 2.72 -4.75 -18.08
C ALA A 360 1.19 -4.62 -18.07
N LEU A 361 0.50 -5.14 -17.06
CA LEU A 361 -0.96 -4.99 -16.92
C LEU A 361 -1.40 -3.51 -16.73
N HIS A 362 -0.49 -2.64 -16.29
CA HIS A 362 -0.74 -1.22 -16.03
C HIS A 362 -0.21 -0.32 -17.16
N ARG A 363 0.64 -0.86 -18.03
CA ARG A 363 1.21 -0.12 -19.15
C ARG A 363 0.21 -0.01 -20.29
N ARG A 364 0.21 1.16 -20.94
CA ARG A 364 -0.68 1.50 -22.06
C ARG A 364 0.09 1.91 -23.30
N THR A 365 1.41 2.06 -23.18
CA THR A 365 2.31 2.48 -24.26
C THR A 365 3.51 1.54 -24.31
N ASP A 366 4.28 1.64 -25.40
CA ASP A 366 5.56 0.92 -25.59
C ASP A 366 6.77 1.79 -25.21
N ALA A 367 6.57 2.79 -24.33
CA ALA A 367 7.67 3.64 -23.88
C ALA A 367 8.80 2.78 -23.28
N PRO A 368 10.08 3.08 -23.58
CA PRO A 368 11.21 2.26 -23.13
C PRO A 368 11.37 2.27 -21.60
N PHE A 369 10.90 3.32 -20.94
CA PHE A 369 10.91 3.44 -19.48
C PHE A 369 9.49 3.47 -18.93
N PHE A 370 9.32 2.91 -17.72
CA PHE A 370 8.10 3.12 -16.96
C PHE A 370 8.43 3.41 -15.48
N ILE A 371 7.60 4.23 -14.83
CA ILE A 371 7.78 4.60 -13.42
C ILE A 371 6.90 3.73 -12.54
N ASP A 372 7.53 2.94 -11.64
CA ASP A 372 6.89 2.43 -10.43
C ASP A 372 7.22 3.38 -9.28
N LYS A 373 6.20 4.09 -8.81
CA LYS A 373 6.34 5.05 -7.72
C LYS A 373 5.71 4.47 -6.45
N LEU A 374 6.33 3.45 -5.87
CA LEU A 374 6.01 2.93 -4.55
C LEU A 374 7.07 3.44 -3.55
N PRO A 375 6.75 4.48 -2.76
CA PRO A 375 7.74 5.13 -1.89
C PRO A 375 8.52 4.14 -1.04
N HIS A 376 7.86 3.19 -0.41
CA HIS A 376 8.46 2.21 0.50
C HIS A 376 9.48 1.25 -0.16
N ASN A 377 9.59 1.23 -1.49
CA ASN A 377 10.63 0.46 -2.18
C ASN A 377 12.06 0.93 -1.88
N TRP A 378 12.24 2.01 -1.10
CA TRP A 378 13.56 2.41 -0.62
C TRP A 378 14.26 1.32 0.18
N SER A 379 13.54 0.53 0.97
CA SER A 379 14.09 -0.60 1.71
C SER A 379 14.32 -1.84 0.83
N ASN A 380 13.72 -1.89 -0.36
CA ASN A 380 13.80 -3.01 -1.29
C ASN A 380 14.81 -2.81 -2.43
N ILE A 381 15.62 -1.75 -2.43
CA ILE A 381 16.53 -1.41 -3.54
C ILE A 381 17.45 -2.58 -3.90
N LEU A 382 18.03 -3.27 -2.93
CA LEU A 382 18.90 -4.43 -3.19
C LEU A 382 18.15 -5.59 -3.83
N PHE A 383 16.95 -5.89 -3.36
CA PHE A 383 16.11 -6.92 -3.96
C PHE A 383 15.74 -6.56 -5.40
N LEU A 384 15.29 -5.32 -5.61
CA LEU A 384 14.95 -4.80 -6.94
C LEU A 384 16.14 -4.83 -7.89
N ARG A 385 17.33 -4.39 -7.44
CA ARG A 385 18.57 -4.45 -8.22
C ARG A 385 18.98 -5.88 -8.55
N ARG A 386 18.71 -6.85 -7.64
CA ARG A 386 18.99 -8.27 -7.85
C ARG A 386 18.11 -8.88 -8.93
N ILE A 387 16.81 -8.56 -8.94
CA ILE A 387 15.84 -9.16 -9.87
C ILE A 387 15.70 -8.38 -11.19
N LEU A 388 16.08 -7.10 -11.22
CA LEU A 388 15.96 -6.18 -12.34
C LEU A 388 17.28 -5.37 -12.49
N PRO A 389 18.33 -5.98 -13.03
CA PRO A 389 19.65 -5.36 -13.14
C PRO A 389 19.68 -4.02 -13.88
N GLN A 390 18.75 -3.79 -14.83
CA GLN A 390 18.62 -2.55 -15.59
C GLN A 390 17.86 -1.42 -14.85
N ALA A 391 17.25 -1.72 -13.69
CA ALA A 391 16.42 -0.76 -12.97
C ALA A 391 17.17 0.54 -12.62
N LYS A 392 16.45 1.66 -12.70
CA LYS A 392 16.91 2.99 -12.27
C LYS A 392 16.23 3.37 -10.96
N PHE A 393 16.98 3.98 -10.05
CA PHE A 393 16.47 4.38 -8.74
C PHE A 393 16.58 5.90 -8.58
N LEU A 394 15.45 6.53 -8.29
CA LEU A 394 15.33 7.96 -8.02
C LEU A 394 14.84 8.15 -6.59
N ASP A 395 15.66 8.74 -5.75
CA ASP A 395 15.32 9.06 -4.36
C ASP A 395 14.89 10.52 -4.27
N ILE A 396 13.62 10.80 -3.96
CA ILE A 396 13.17 12.16 -3.69
C ILE A 396 13.04 12.40 -2.19
N ARG A 397 13.82 13.37 -1.70
CA ARG A 397 13.94 13.67 -0.28
C ARG A 397 13.35 15.03 0.07
N ARG A 398 12.44 15.02 1.02
CA ARG A 398 11.86 16.22 1.61
C ARG A 398 12.47 16.48 2.98
N PRO A 399 12.61 17.76 3.45
CA PRO A 399 13.08 18.04 4.81
C PRO A 399 12.40 17.18 5.86
N ALA A 400 13.18 16.67 6.82
CA ALA A 400 12.75 15.62 7.73
C ALA A 400 11.50 15.99 8.53
N MET A 401 11.47 17.20 9.12
CA MET A 401 10.32 17.68 9.89
C MET A 401 9.05 17.73 9.03
N ASP A 402 9.15 18.22 7.78
CA ASP A 402 8.01 18.28 6.85
C ASP A 402 7.53 16.91 6.46
N CYS A 403 8.45 15.99 6.15
CA CYS A 403 8.13 14.63 5.76
C CYS A 403 7.46 13.87 6.91
N CYS A 404 8.11 13.82 8.08
CA CYS A 404 7.64 13.05 9.23
C CYS A 404 6.30 13.59 9.77
N PHE A 405 6.14 14.90 9.91
CA PHE A 405 4.87 15.49 10.34
C PHE A 405 3.75 15.22 9.33
N SER A 406 4.03 15.33 8.03
CA SER A 406 3.03 15.01 7.00
C SER A 406 2.63 13.54 6.98
N ASN A 407 3.51 12.63 7.43
CA ASN A 407 3.19 11.23 7.66
C ASN A 407 2.32 11.06 8.89
N PHE A 408 2.69 11.69 10.01
CA PHE A 408 1.95 11.63 11.28
C PHE A 408 0.51 12.14 11.17
N THR A 409 0.25 13.12 10.31
CA THR A 409 -1.09 13.69 10.10
C THR A 409 -1.94 12.95 9.05
N GLN A 410 -1.48 11.79 8.57
CA GLN A 410 -2.17 10.98 7.56
C GLN A 410 -2.67 9.67 8.15
N SER A 411 -3.98 9.37 8.05
CA SER A 411 -4.52 8.06 8.40
C SER A 411 -4.07 7.01 7.38
N PHE A 412 -2.93 6.41 7.63
CA PHE A 412 -2.38 5.34 6.79
C PHE A 412 -2.91 3.96 7.17
N SER A 413 -2.70 3.00 6.26
CA SER A 413 -2.88 1.57 6.52
C SER A 413 -1.68 0.99 7.30
N ARG A 414 -1.77 -0.28 7.65
CA ARG A 414 -0.68 -1.04 8.32
C ARG A 414 0.66 -0.98 7.57
N ALA A 415 0.65 -0.76 6.26
CA ALA A 415 1.87 -0.70 5.44
C ALA A 415 2.81 0.48 5.83
N HIS A 416 2.30 1.48 6.54
CA HIS A 416 3.07 2.65 6.99
C HIS A 416 3.03 2.79 8.51
N ALA A 417 3.18 1.68 9.24
CA ALA A 417 3.02 1.61 10.70
C ALA A 417 3.94 2.55 11.48
N ALA A 418 5.13 2.85 10.99
CA ALA A 418 6.03 3.82 11.59
C ALA A 418 5.41 5.22 11.72
N SER A 419 4.40 5.59 10.90
CA SER A 419 3.77 6.91 10.94
C SER A 419 2.95 7.20 12.19
N PHE A 420 2.63 6.18 13.00
CA PHE A 420 1.72 6.30 14.15
C PHE A 420 2.38 6.73 15.45
N ARG A 421 3.70 6.91 15.48
CA ARG A 421 4.43 7.53 16.58
C ARG A 421 5.48 8.48 16.02
N LEU A 422 5.68 9.62 16.70
CA LEU A 422 6.68 10.61 16.28
C LEU A 422 8.09 10.03 16.31
N GLU A 423 8.39 9.23 17.34
CA GLU A 423 9.68 8.57 17.50
C GLU A 423 9.90 7.52 16.39
N ASP A 424 8.88 6.73 16.07
CA ASP A 424 9.00 5.65 15.08
C ASP A 424 9.18 6.21 13.66
N ILE A 425 8.43 7.24 13.28
CA ILE A 425 8.61 7.88 11.97
C ILE A 425 9.93 8.63 11.87
N GLY A 426 10.40 9.23 12.99
CA GLY A 426 11.72 9.81 13.09
C GLY A 426 12.81 8.77 12.88
N GLN A 427 12.74 7.64 13.57
CA GLN A 427 13.69 6.53 13.42
C GLN A 427 13.67 5.95 11.99
N CYS A 428 12.49 5.76 11.43
CA CYS A 428 12.35 5.31 10.04
C CYS A 428 13.01 6.28 9.04
N TYR A 429 12.91 7.60 9.28
CA TYR A 429 13.59 8.59 8.45
C TYR A 429 15.12 8.53 8.62
N VAL A 430 15.62 8.36 9.84
CA VAL A 430 17.06 8.19 10.12
C VAL A 430 17.59 6.94 9.42
N ASP A 431 16.91 5.81 9.52
CA ASP A 431 17.31 4.56 8.87
C ASP A 431 17.29 4.66 7.34
N TYR A 432 16.28 5.33 6.79
CA TYR A 432 16.20 5.62 5.36
C TYR A 432 17.41 6.45 4.87
N VAL A 433 17.72 7.57 5.55
CA VAL A 433 18.87 8.41 5.18
C VAL A 433 20.18 7.65 5.33
N ARG A 434 20.31 6.84 6.38
CA ARG A 434 21.46 5.99 6.66
C ARG A 434 21.70 4.98 5.53
N LEU A 435 20.64 4.28 5.08
CA LEU A 435 20.74 3.33 3.96
C LEU A 435 21.16 4.04 2.67
N MET A 436 20.54 5.19 2.33
CA MET A 436 20.92 5.94 1.12
C MET A 436 22.39 6.36 1.16
N ALA A 437 22.85 6.90 2.29
CA ALA A 437 24.27 7.28 2.46
C ALA A 437 25.23 6.08 2.38
N HIS A 438 24.79 4.89 2.82
CA HIS A 438 25.59 3.68 2.65
C HIS A 438 25.70 3.30 1.17
N LEU A 439 24.58 3.28 0.44
CA LEU A 439 24.57 2.95 -0.99
C LEU A 439 25.41 3.92 -1.82
N ASP A 440 25.36 5.22 -1.51
CA ASP A 440 26.22 6.23 -2.17
C ASP A 440 27.71 5.93 -1.99
N ARG A 441 28.11 5.45 -0.82
CA ARG A 441 29.50 5.12 -0.51
C ARG A 441 30.00 3.88 -1.23
N VAL A 442 29.15 2.84 -1.36
CA VAL A 442 29.57 1.52 -1.89
C VAL A 442 29.24 1.34 -3.37
N ALA A 443 28.28 2.08 -3.89
CA ALA A 443 27.87 2.08 -5.31
C ALA A 443 27.50 3.50 -5.79
N PRO A 444 28.49 4.41 -5.91
CA PRO A 444 28.23 5.80 -6.33
C PRO A 444 27.43 5.84 -7.64
N GLY A 445 26.36 6.62 -7.68
CA GLY A 445 25.50 6.80 -8.85
C GLY A 445 24.49 5.69 -9.10
N MET A 446 24.35 4.69 -8.22
CA MET A 446 23.28 3.69 -8.29
C MET A 446 21.91 4.32 -8.00
N VAL A 447 21.85 5.24 -7.05
CA VAL A 447 20.66 6.01 -6.72
C VAL A 447 20.90 7.48 -7.07
N HIS A 448 19.95 8.11 -7.77
CA HIS A 448 19.99 9.54 -8.04
C HIS A 448 19.08 10.27 -7.04
N HIS A 449 19.65 11.24 -6.32
CA HIS A 449 18.92 12.00 -5.29
C HIS A 449 18.36 13.29 -5.83
N ILE A 450 17.10 13.57 -5.48
CA ILE A 450 16.38 14.78 -5.84
C ILE A 450 15.97 15.48 -4.54
N ASP A 451 16.39 16.73 -4.37
CA ASP A 451 15.93 17.56 -3.28
C ASP A 451 14.55 18.14 -3.61
N TYR A 452 13.54 17.84 -2.76
CA TYR A 452 12.18 18.30 -2.98
C TYR A 452 12.05 19.84 -2.90
N ALA A 453 12.76 20.49 -1.98
CA ALA A 453 12.68 21.93 -1.84
C ALA A 453 13.27 22.61 -3.07
N ALA A 454 14.45 22.16 -3.51
CA ALA A 454 15.08 22.66 -4.74
C ALA A 454 14.23 22.37 -5.99
N LEU A 455 13.56 21.20 -6.06
CA LEU A 455 12.65 20.86 -7.16
C LEU A 455 11.45 21.80 -7.22
N VAL A 456 10.92 22.24 -6.06
CA VAL A 456 9.79 23.17 -6.00
C VAL A 456 10.22 24.59 -6.32
N ASP A 457 11.41 25.00 -5.90
CA ASP A 457 11.92 26.36 -6.06
C ASP A 457 12.44 26.63 -7.48
N ASP A 458 13.22 25.70 -8.03
CA ASP A 458 13.75 25.75 -9.40
C ASP A 458 13.82 24.33 -10.00
N PRO A 459 12.73 23.88 -10.67
CA PRO A 459 12.60 22.49 -11.11
C PRO A 459 13.59 22.10 -12.23
N GLU A 460 13.97 23.04 -13.10
CA GLU A 460 14.70 22.70 -14.33
C GLU A 460 16.09 22.08 -14.06
N PRO A 461 16.94 22.60 -13.18
CA PRO A 461 18.23 21.99 -12.87
C PRO A 461 18.10 20.56 -12.32
N GLN A 462 17.15 20.33 -11.40
CA GLN A 462 16.89 19.01 -10.80
C GLN A 462 16.42 18.01 -11.86
N LEU A 463 15.50 18.42 -12.73
CA LEU A 463 14.95 17.56 -13.79
C LEU A 463 15.99 17.27 -14.88
N ARG A 464 16.85 18.24 -15.25
CA ARG A 464 17.95 18.01 -16.19
C ARG A 464 18.94 16.99 -15.65
N ALA A 465 19.33 17.09 -14.38
CA ALA A 465 20.21 16.12 -13.73
C ALA A 465 19.55 14.74 -13.68
N THR A 466 18.27 14.67 -13.39
CA THR A 466 17.49 13.41 -13.36
C THR A 466 17.42 12.76 -14.75
N LEU A 467 17.10 13.52 -15.81
CA LEU A 467 17.07 12.99 -17.16
C LEU A 467 18.46 12.54 -17.65
N ALA A 468 19.52 13.28 -17.31
CA ALA A 468 20.90 12.88 -17.61
C ALA A 468 21.27 11.54 -16.94
N HIS A 469 20.86 11.33 -15.66
CA HIS A 469 21.01 10.05 -14.97
C HIS A 469 20.26 8.90 -15.67
N LEU A 470 19.09 9.18 -16.22
CA LEU A 470 18.29 8.21 -16.99
C LEU A 470 18.85 7.98 -18.40
N GLY A 471 19.76 8.83 -18.88
CA GLY A 471 20.26 8.80 -20.25
C GLY A 471 19.26 9.34 -21.27
N LEU A 472 18.41 10.30 -20.86
CA LEU A 472 17.37 10.91 -21.68
C LEU A 472 17.67 12.38 -21.98
N ASP A 473 17.28 12.82 -23.16
CA ASP A 473 17.36 14.22 -23.56
C ASP A 473 16.29 15.06 -22.84
N TRP A 474 16.50 16.37 -22.81
CA TRP A 474 15.54 17.31 -22.23
C TRP A 474 14.30 17.45 -23.10
N ASP A 475 13.12 17.32 -22.49
CA ASP A 475 11.84 17.69 -23.10
C ASP A 475 11.11 18.72 -22.21
N ALA A 476 10.68 19.83 -22.79
CA ALA A 476 10.03 20.92 -22.04
C ALA A 476 8.64 20.55 -21.50
N ALA A 477 7.99 19.52 -22.02
CA ALA A 477 6.70 19.04 -21.54
C ALA A 477 6.74 18.64 -20.05
N ILE A 478 7.93 18.28 -19.55
CA ILE A 478 8.14 17.89 -18.15
C ILE A 478 7.80 19.03 -17.16
N LEU A 479 7.90 20.29 -17.57
CA LEU A 479 7.49 21.45 -16.76
C LEU A 479 5.99 21.73 -16.82
N GLU A 480 5.28 21.17 -17.82
CA GLU A 480 3.83 21.31 -18.00
C GLU A 480 3.04 20.13 -17.41
N PHE A 481 3.61 19.42 -16.46
CA PHE A 481 3.09 18.20 -15.82
C PHE A 481 1.62 18.30 -15.36
N HIS A 482 1.16 19.47 -14.96
CA HIS A 482 -0.22 19.73 -14.53
C HIS A 482 -1.26 19.62 -15.65
N LYS A 483 -0.81 19.59 -16.93
CA LYS A 483 -1.62 19.34 -18.12
C LYS A 483 -1.78 17.84 -18.42
N LEU A 484 -0.99 16.97 -17.77
CA LEU A 484 -1.07 15.52 -17.97
C LEU A 484 -2.39 14.98 -17.44
N ASP A 485 -3.27 14.53 -18.33
CA ASP A 485 -4.57 13.94 -17.96
C ASP A 485 -4.42 12.45 -17.67
N ARG A 486 -4.29 12.11 -16.40
CA ARG A 486 -4.29 10.73 -15.93
C ARG A 486 -4.94 10.57 -14.54
N VAL A 487 -5.35 9.35 -14.25
CA VAL A 487 -5.83 8.98 -12.92
C VAL A 487 -4.67 8.94 -11.93
N VAL A 488 -4.73 9.73 -10.86
CA VAL A 488 -3.73 9.77 -9.78
C VAL A 488 -4.36 9.28 -8.47
N ARG A 489 -3.87 8.15 -7.95
CA ARG A 489 -4.47 7.45 -6.80
C ARG A 489 -3.71 7.66 -5.50
N THR A 490 -3.23 8.84 -5.24
CA THR A 490 -2.50 9.16 -4.01
C THR A 490 -3.18 10.28 -3.23
N PRO A 491 -2.89 10.41 -1.92
CA PRO A 491 -3.36 11.56 -1.13
C PRO A 491 -2.91 12.93 -1.67
N SER A 492 -1.99 12.95 -2.64
CA SER A 492 -1.46 14.16 -3.30
C SER A 492 -2.10 14.45 -4.66
N SER A 493 -3.12 13.68 -5.08
CA SER A 493 -3.72 13.76 -6.42
C SER A 493 -4.21 15.14 -6.82
N GLU A 494 -4.77 15.92 -5.89
CA GLU A 494 -5.27 17.27 -6.18
C GLU A 494 -4.14 18.30 -6.29
N GLN A 495 -3.03 18.09 -5.58
CA GLN A 495 -1.88 19.01 -5.59
C GLN A 495 -1.17 19.01 -6.94
N VAL A 496 -0.99 17.83 -7.54
CA VAL A 496 -0.26 17.68 -8.81
C VAL A 496 -1.05 18.12 -10.06
N ARG A 497 -2.32 18.48 -9.89
CA ARG A 497 -3.16 19.07 -10.94
C ARG A 497 -3.08 20.59 -10.98
N ARG A 498 -2.30 21.21 -10.13
CA ARG A 498 -2.04 22.65 -10.04
C ARG A 498 -0.58 22.95 -10.36
N PRO A 499 -0.25 24.17 -10.81
CA PRO A 499 1.14 24.59 -10.92
C PRO A 499 1.90 24.41 -9.61
N LEU A 500 3.23 24.34 -9.68
CA LEU A 500 4.10 24.25 -8.51
C LEU A 500 3.75 25.31 -7.47
N ASN A 501 3.73 24.89 -6.20
CA ASN A 501 3.49 25.76 -5.06
C ASN A 501 4.19 25.22 -3.82
N ARG A 502 4.34 26.06 -2.80
CA ARG A 502 5.00 25.75 -1.52
C ARG A 502 4.02 25.39 -0.40
N ASP A 503 2.72 25.19 -0.71
CA ASP A 503 1.65 24.95 0.29
C ASP A 503 1.95 23.75 1.20
N GLY A 504 2.80 22.83 0.75
CA GLY A 504 3.22 21.66 1.52
C GLY A 504 4.42 21.91 2.45
N MET A 505 5.14 23.03 2.31
CA MET A 505 6.36 23.31 3.06
C MET A 505 6.02 23.92 4.43
N GLU A 506 6.80 23.55 5.45
CA GLU A 506 6.74 24.12 6.80
C GLU A 506 5.38 23.99 7.51
N VAL A 507 4.52 23.07 7.07
CA VAL A 507 3.19 22.82 7.67
C VAL A 507 3.29 22.38 9.14
N TRP A 508 4.42 21.85 9.55
CA TRP A 508 4.70 21.45 10.93
C TRP A 508 4.94 22.64 11.90
N ARG A 509 5.29 23.85 11.39
CA ARG A 509 5.68 25.00 12.25
C ARG A 509 4.64 25.37 13.30
N PRO A 510 3.33 25.43 13.01
CA PRO A 510 2.31 25.70 14.05
C PRO A 510 2.25 24.63 15.16
N TYR A 511 2.85 23.47 14.94
CA TYR A 511 2.86 22.33 15.85
C TYR A 511 4.20 22.12 16.56
N ALA A 512 5.15 23.03 16.37
CA ALA A 512 6.54 22.87 16.80
C ALA A 512 6.72 22.54 18.30
N GLU A 513 5.83 23.04 19.16
CA GLU A 513 5.87 22.81 20.61
C GLU A 513 5.59 21.35 21.01
N TRP A 514 4.85 20.59 20.19
CA TRP A 514 4.52 19.18 20.45
C TRP A 514 5.47 18.21 19.75
N LEU A 515 6.36 18.68 18.88
CA LEU A 515 7.24 17.85 18.06
C LEU A 515 8.63 17.61 18.68
N GLY A 516 8.78 17.83 20.00
CA GLY A 516 10.00 17.52 20.74
C GLY A 516 10.49 16.09 20.51
N PRO A 517 9.66 15.05 20.73
CA PRO A 517 10.06 13.65 20.54
C PRO A 517 10.58 13.34 19.12
N LEU A 518 9.98 13.94 18.09
CA LEU A 518 10.45 13.81 16.71
C LEU A 518 11.83 14.45 16.51
N ARG A 519 12.03 15.68 17.02
CA ARG A 519 13.30 16.40 16.91
C ARG A 519 14.44 15.67 17.60
N ASP A 520 14.16 15.09 18.77
CA ASP A 520 15.16 14.37 19.56
C ASP A 520 15.70 13.16 18.78
N VAL A 521 14.83 12.42 18.08
CA VAL A 521 15.21 11.27 17.26
C VAL A 521 15.91 11.70 15.98
N LEU A 522 15.41 12.72 15.29
CA LEU A 522 16.00 13.21 14.04
C LEU A 522 17.39 13.84 14.26
N GLY A 523 17.65 14.42 15.44
CA GLY A 523 18.92 15.08 15.73
C GLY A 523 19.29 16.13 14.67
N PRO A 524 20.49 16.05 14.06
CA PRO A 524 20.91 17.02 13.03
C PRO A 524 20.05 17.04 11.76
N LEU A 525 19.24 16.01 11.52
CA LEU A 525 18.34 15.97 10.36
C LEU A 525 17.07 16.82 10.56
N ALA A 526 16.83 17.34 11.77
CA ALA A 526 15.68 18.20 12.06
C ALA A 526 15.85 19.64 11.53
N ASP A 527 17.08 20.06 11.28
CA ASP A 527 17.47 21.37 10.73
C ASP A 527 17.53 21.31 9.18
#